data_13fc6017ce6cfbee94b397171c32441a
#
_entry.id   13fc6017ce6cfbee94b397171c32441a
#
_cell.length_a   1.000
_cell.length_b   1.000
_cell.length_c   1.000
_cell.angle_alpha   90.00
_cell.angle_beta   90.00
_cell.angle_gamma   90.00
#
_symmetry.space_group_name_H-M   'P 1'
#
loop_
_entity.id
_entity.type
_entity.pdbx_description
1 polymer ?
#
loop_
_entity_poly.entity_id
_entity_poly.type
_entity_poly.pdbx_seq_one_letter_code
_entity_poly.pdbx_strand_id
1 'polypeptide(L)'
;MALFGLTTGTGNVAVGWASLCSDAEGNLNTAIGTGALLFNTADQNTATGAGALLFNNSGTDNTGNGAFALHTNATGSQNAAFGVNALHENDSDAAGLANNNTALGATALEFNTDGSENTAVGTGAGQNVTVGMNNTYIGDFVGFLAADESNTIRIGDLSNGNGGGSLQTYIGGIFNNFQPRGGSVVVVTLDLADDHLGWDVVVSPDQVCTAPAASAQRSAPQPRARHAVPNGKVGKVEKLEATVAQQQKQIETLTALLKKQSTQIQKVSAQLEISKPVAKVVVNKP
;
A
#
# COMPACT_ATOMS: atom_id res chain seq x y z
N MET A 1 -11.92 25.62 16.72
CA MET A 1 -11.56 25.46 18.14
C MET A 1 -11.06 24.04 18.34
N ALA A 2 -10.04 23.85 19.14
CA ALA A 2 -9.67 22.52 19.61
C ALA A 2 -10.59 22.10 20.78
N LEU A 3 -10.86 20.80 20.95
CA LEU A 3 -11.66 20.23 22.07
C LEU A 3 -13.07 20.84 22.22
N PHE A 4 -13.68 21.28 21.14
CA PHE A 4 -14.96 22.01 21.21
C PHE A 4 -16.11 21.14 21.73
N GLY A 5 -16.15 19.87 21.35
CA GLY A 5 -17.19 18.90 21.74
C GLY A 5 -16.94 18.15 23.03
N LEU A 6 -15.78 18.31 23.68
CA LEU A 6 -15.42 17.52 24.87
C LEU A 6 -16.34 17.79 26.07
N THR A 7 -16.93 16.74 26.61
CA THR A 7 -17.86 16.81 27.76
C THR A 7 -17.31 16.09 28.97
N THR A 8 -16.91 14.82 28.84
CA THR A 8 -16.48 13.96 29.97
C THR A 8 -15.09 13.36 29.76
N GLY A 9 -14.55 13.41 28.56
CA GLY A 9 -13.23 12.86 28.26
C GLY A 9 -12.10 13.51 29.06
N THR A 10 -11.12 12.72 29.46
CA THR A 10 -10.02 13.14 30.34
C THR A 10 -8.66 12.83 29.73
N GLY A 11 -7.62 13.60 30.10
CA GLY A 11 -6.24 13.35 29.66
C GLY A 11 -5.96 13.65 28.19
N ASN A 12 -6.81 14.42 27.53
CA ASN A 12 -6.66 14.75 26.12
C ASN A 12 -5.76 15.96 25.88
N VAL A 13 -4.96 15.91 24.81
CA VAL A 13 -4.14 17.02 24.31
C VAL A 13 -4.59 17.37 22.89
N ALA A 14 -4.96 18.64 22.64
CA ALA A 14 -5.34 19.08 21.30
C ALA A 14 -4.69 20.41 20.93
N VAL A 15 -3.97 20.44 19.82
CA VAL A 15 -3.29 21.64 19.30
C VAL A 15 -3.59 21.76 17.80
N GLY A 16 -4.27 22.80 17.40
CA GLY A 16 -4.61 23.05 16.01
C GLY A 16 -6.09 23.36 15.79
N TRP A 17 -6.42 23.82 14.57
CA TRP A 17 -7.81 24.10 14.21
C TRP A 17 -8.60 22.80 14.09
N ALA A 18 -9.74 22.71 14.78
CA ALA A 18 -10.63 21.54 14.79
C ALA A 18 -9.97 20.21 15.23
N SER A 19 -8.86 20.26 16.00
CA SER A 19 -8.28 19.07 16.61
C SER A 19 -9.19 18.56 17.74
N LEU A 20 -9.49 17.25 17.78
CA LEU A 20 -10.42 16.62 18.75
C LEU A 20 -11.75 17.40 18.88
N CYS A 21 -12.28 17.90 17.77
CA CYS A 21 -13.42 18.84 17.83
C CYS A 21 -14.74 18.14 18.16
N SER A 22 -14.94 16.90 17.74
CA SER A 22 -16.18 16.12 17.94
C SER A 22 -16.06 15.04 19.03
N ASP A 23 -14.92 14.98 19.71
CA ASP A 23 -14.68 14.01 20.78
C ASP A 23 -15.41 14.45 22.06
N ALA A 24 -16.46 13.72 22.41
CA ALA A 24 -17.26 14.03 23.60
C ALA A 24 -16.78 13.29 24.88
N GLU A 25 -16.37 12.05 24.74
CA GLU A 25 -16.12 11.12 25.84
C GLU A 25 -14.75 10.43 25.78
N GLY A 26 -14.02 10.52 24.68
CA GLY A 26 -12.72 9.87 24.48
C GLY A 26 -11.66 10.34 25.46
N ASN A 27 -10.80 9.43 25.89
CA ASN A 27 -9.79 9.66 26.91
C ASN A 27 -8.38 9.44 26.37
N LEU A 28 -7.41 10.13 26.93
CA LEU A 28 -5.98 9.92 26.68
C LEU A 28 -5.59 10.08 25.19
N ASN A 29 -6.31 10.91 24.46
CA ASN A 29 -6.01 11.19 23.05
C ASN A 29 -5.04 12.37 22.91
N THR A 30 -4.14 12.28 21.93
CA THR A 30 -3.24 13.37 21.56
C THR A 30 -3.47 13.75 20.11
N ALA A 31 -3.92 14.98 19.84
CA ALA A 31 -4.17 15.51 18.51
C ALA A 31 -3.38 16.80 18.26
N ILE A 32 -2.40 16.76 17.36
CA ILE A 32 -1.57 17.91 17.00
C ILE A 32 -1.66 18.12 15.50
N GLY A 33 -2.38 19.13 15.07
CA GLY A 33 -2.57 19.45 13.65
C GLY A 33 -4.01 19.88 13.34
N THR A 34 -4.19 20.50 12.17
CA THR A 34 -5.52 20.87 11.67
C THR A 34 -6.34 19.61 11.40
N GLY A 35 -7.50 19.46 12.05
CA GLY A 35 -8.40 18.32 11.87
C GLY A 35 -7.85 16.98 12.38
N ALA A 36 -6.77 16.97 13.17
CA ALA A 36 -6.30 15.74 13.78
C ALA A 36 -7.35 15.20 14.76
N LEU A 37 -7.72 13.91 14.63
CA LEU A 37 -8.78 13.23 15.41
C LEU A 37 -10.11 13.99 15.42
N LEU A 38 -10.50 14.61 14.28
CA LEU A 38 -11.68 15.49 14.24
C LEU A 38 -12.96 14.78 14.68
N PHE A 39 -13.20 13.56 14.20
CA PHE A 39 -14.42 12.77 14.46
C PHE A 39 -14.20 11.62 15.44
N ASN A 40 -13.12 11.68 16.25
CA ASN A 40 -12.83 10.65 17.24
C ASN A 40 -13.88 10.61 18.36
N THR A 41 -14.23 9.39 18.78
CA THR A 41 -15.01 9.15 19.99
C THR A 41 -14.37 8.08 20.89
N ALA A 42 -13.18 7.62 20.54
CA ALA A 42 -12.47 6.51 21.16
C ALA A 42 -11.26 6.96 21.97
N ASP A 43 -10.66 6.04 22.69
CA ASP A 43 -9.57 6.27 23.62
C ASP A 43 -8.18 6.00 23.04
N GLN A 44 -7.16 6.58 23.64
CA GLN A 44 -5.75 6.20 23.49
C GLN A 44 -5.21 6.35 22.05
N ASN A 45 -5.70 7.33 21.29
CA ASN A 45 -5.22 7.59 19.97
C ASN A 45 -4.22 8.76 19.94
N THR A 46 -3.17 8.64 19.14
CA THR A 46 -2.20 9.71 18.92
C THR A 46 -2.18 10.09 17.44
N ALA A 47 -2.50 11.34 17.14
CA ALA A 47 -2.49 11.91 15.81
C ALA A 47 -1.61 13.17 15.75
N THR A 48 -0.57 13.15 14.89
CA THR A 48 0.28 14.32 14.65
C THR A 48 0.35 14.59 13.15
N GLY A 49 -0.24 15.68 12.69
CA GLY A 49 -0.31 16.06 11.28
C GLY A 49 -1.69 16.53 10.87
N ALA A 50 -1.77 17.26 9.76
CA ALA A 50 -3.05 17.69 9.22
C ALA A 50 -3.89 16.50 8.77
N GLY A 51 -5.12 16.35 9.27
CA GLY A 51 -6.03 15.25 8.92
C GLY A 51 -5.58 13.87 9.37
N ALA A 52 -4.59 13.75 10.26
CA ALA A 52 -4.20 12.45 10.82
C ALA A 52 -5.36 11.90 11.67
N LEU A 53 -5.74 10.63 11.44
CA LEU A 53 -6.87 9.95 12.11
C LEU A 53 -8.17 10.77 12.04
N LEU A 54 -8.41 11.49 10.95
CA LEU A 54 -9.53 12.45 10.87
C LEU A 54 -10.87 11.77 11.08
N PHE A 55 -11.09 10.62 10.45
CA PHE A 55 -12.35 9.86 10.53
C PHE A 55 -12.29 8.68 11.50
N ASN A 56 -11.37 8.69 12.48
CA ASN A 56 -11.35 7.66 13.51
C ASN A 56 -12.60 7.80 14.39
N ASN A 57 -13.55 6.92 14.22
CA ASN A 57 -14.78 6.97 15.00
C ASN A 57 -14.62 6.20 16.33
N SER A 58 -14.39 4.89 16.27
CA SER A 58 -14.31 4.03 17.45
C SER A 58 -13.03 3.19 17.56
N GLY A 59 -12.07 3.38 16.64
CA GLY A 59 -10.77 2.71 16.73
C GLY A 59 -9.93 3.21 17.88
N THR A 60 -9.34 2.29 18.65
CA THR A 60 -8.50 2.60 19.83
C THR A 60 -7.03 2.27 19.58
N ASP A 61 -6.16 2.85 20.41
CA ASP A 61 -4.72 2.52 20.42
C ASP A 61 -4.01 2.76 19.07
N ASN A 62 -4.49 3.71 18.28
CA ASN A 62 -3.87 4.04 16.99
C ASN A 62 -2.86 5.17 17.11
N THR A 63 -1.79 5.09 16.33
CA THR A 63 -0.80 6.15 16.21
C THR A 63 -0.66 6.57 14.76
N GLY A 64 -1.06 7.81 14.42
CA GLY A 64 -0.90 8.42 13.10
C GLY A 64 0.05 9.62 13.17
N ASN A 65 1.23 9.53 12.57
CA ASN A 65 2.21 10.61 12.51
C ASN A 65 2.57 10.95 11.05
N GLY A 66 1.99 12.01 10.55
CA GLY A 66 2.11 12.48 9.17
C GLY A 66 0.78 13.07 8.68
N ALA A 67 0.84 13.94 7.66
CA ALA A 67 -0.38 14.44 7.06
C ALA A 67 -1.18 13.28 6.45
N PHE A 68 -2.47 13.18 6.80
CA PHE A 68 -3.41 12.14 6.37
C PHE A 68 -3.00 10.70 6.71
N ALA A 69 -2.12 10.50 7.73
CA ALA A 69 -1.83 9.17 8.26
C ALA A 69 -3.10 8.62 8.94
N LEU A 70 -3.50 7.37 8.62
CA LEU A 70 -4.74 6.72 9.11
C LEU A 70 -5.99 7.57 8.89
N HIS A 71 -6.06 8.32 7.80
CA HIS A 71 -7.08 9.35 7.58
C HIS A 71 -8.51 8.81 7.68
N THR A 72 -8.80 7.67 7.05
CA THR A 72 -10.13 7.05 7.00
C THR A 72 -10.26 5.83 7.92
N ASN A 73 -9.41 5.70 8.94
CA ASN A 73 -9.51 4.62 9.90
C ASN A 73 -10.77 4.77 10.75
N ALA A 74 -11.87 4.13 10.36
CA ALA A 74 -13.14 4.33 11.04
C ALA A 74 -13.24 3.61 12.39
N THR A 75 -12.91 2.31 12.42
CA THR A 75 -13.06 1.44 13.59
C THR A 75 -11.84 0.57 13.86
N GLY A 76 -10.86 0.55 12.95
CA GLY A 76 -9.60 -0.19 13.07
C GLY A 76 -8.79 0.23 14.30
N SER A 77 -8.19 -0.73 14.98
CA SER A 77 -7.47 -0.51 16.25
C SER A 77 -6.04 -1.03 16.19
N GLN A 78 -5.18 -0.49 17.05
CA GLN A 78 -3.79 -0.94 17.23
C GLN A 78 -2.95 -0.76 15.96
N ASN A 79 -3.23 0.26 15.16
CA ASN A 79 -2.48 0.57 13.97
C ASN A 79 -1.44 1.67 14.21
N ALA A 80 -0.26 1.54 13.61
CA ALA A 80 0.82 2.51 13.71
C ALA A 80 1.24 3.00 12.31
N ALA A 81 1.02 4.27 12.02
CA ALA A 81 1.33 4.91 10.73
C ALA A 81 2.29 6.09 10.90
N PHE A 82 3.44 6.03 10.25
CA PHE A 82 4.46 7.09 10.24
C PHE A 82 4.81 7.48 8.81
N GLY A 83 4.29 8.58 8.34
CA GLY A 83 4.51 9.09 6.98
C GLY A 83 3.25 9.74 6.40
N VAL A 84 3.42 10.56 5.37
CA VAL A 84 2.29 11.15 4.64
C VAL A 84 1.50 10.04 3.96
N ASN A 85 0.18 10.00 4.15
CA ASN A 85 -0.72 8.96 3.62
C ASN A 85 -0.36 7.52 4.04
N ALA A 86 0.43 7.30 5.10
CA ALA A 86 0.62 5.95 5.62
C ALA A 86 -0.71 5.42 6.18
N LEU A 87 -1.13 4.21 5.75
CA LEU A 87 -2.44 3.61 6.10
C LEU A 87 -3.63 4.56 5.83
N HIS A 88 -3.58 5.33 4.73
CA HIS A 88 -4.59 6.37 4.46
C HIS A 88 -6.02 5.82 4.43
N GLU A 89 -6.26 4.72 3.73
CA GLU A 89 -7.58 4.07 3.58
C GLU A 89 -7.80 2.89 4.54
N ASN A 90 -7.05 2.83 5.67
CA ASN A 90 -7.21 1.76 6.65
C ASN A 90 -8.65 1.73 7.18
N ASP A 91 -9.30 0.56 7.13
CA ASP A 91 -10.68 0.37 7.59
C ASP A 91 -11.67 1.42 7.04
N SER A 92 -11.49 1.80 5.76
CA SER A 92 -12.29 2.87 5.13
C SER A 92 -13.77 2.52 4.95
N ASP A 93 -14.11 1.25 4.99
CA ASP A 93 -15.49 0.72 4.94
C ASP A 93 -16.13 0.53 6.34
N ALA A 94 -15.37 0.78 7.41
CA ALA A 94 -15.78 0.62 8.81
C ALA A 94 -16.16 -0.83 9.20
N ALA A 95 -15.55 -1.82 8.55
CA ALA A 95 -15.78 -3.24 8.87
C ALA A 95 -15.08 -3.69 10.17
N GLY A 96 -14.10 -2.91 10.66
CA GLY A 96 -13.33 -3.22 11.86
C GLY A 96 -12.32 -4.36 11.67
N LEU A 97 -11.94 -4.64 10.43
CA LEU A 97 -11.04 -5.73 10.10
C LEU A 97 -9.58 -5.31 10.02
N ALA A 98 -9.30 -4.05 9.69
CA ALA A 98 -7.94 -3.54 9.51
C ALA A 98 -7.25 -3.18 10.84
N ASN A 99 -6.73 -4.18 11.55
CA ASN A 99 -6.12 -4.02 12.86
C ASN A 99 -4.65 -4.45 12.89
N ASN A 100 -3.89 -3.98 13.88
CA ASN A 100 -2.51 -4.40 14.13
C ASN A 100 -1.55 -4.15 12.95
N ASN A 101 -1.79 -3.13 12.14
CA ASN A 101 -0.94 -2.81 11.02
C ASN A 101 0.15 -1.81 11.42
N THR A 102 1.35 -1.97 10.89
CA THR A 102 2.48 -1.05 11.06
C THR A 102 2.96 -0.55 9.72
N ALA A 103 2.87 0.75 9.46
CA ALA A 103 3.35 1.40 8.25
C ALA A 103 4.36 2.51 8.59
N LEU A 104 5.58 2.37 8.10
CA LEU A 104 6.66 3.35 8.24
C LEU A 104 7.17 3.77 6.86
N GLY A 105 6.72 4.89 6.37
CA GLY A 105 7.05 5.44 5.05
C GLY A 105 5.86 6.18 4.44
N ALA A 106 6.13 7.12 3.54
CA ALA A 106 5.06 7.78 2.81
C ALA A 106 4.29 6.74 1.96
N THR A 107 2.97 6.78 1.97
CA THR A 107 2.08 5.85 1.25
C THR A 107 2.28 4.34 1.55
N ALA A 108 2.98 4.00 2.65
CA ALA A 108 3.06 2.61 3.08
C ALA A 108 1.67 2.10 3.49
N LEU A 109 1.24 0.95 2.94
CA LEU A 109 -0.11 0.36 3.13
C LEU A 109 -1.24 1.36 2.85
N GLU A 110 -1.08 2.27 1.86
CA GLU A 110 -2.02 3.37 1.60
C GLU A 110 -3.46 2.91 1.42
N PHE A 111 -3.68 1.82 0.68
CA PHE A 111 -5.01 1.32 0.31
C PHE A 111 -5.48 0.11 1.13
N ASN A 112 -4.94 -0.07 2.35
CA ASN A 112 -5.30 -1.19 3.21
C ASN A 112 -6.72 -1.01 3.78
N THR A 113 -7.72 -1.64 3.15
CA THR A 113 -9.12 -1.55 3.57
C THR A 113 -9.42 -2.50 4.73
N ASP A 114 -9.16 -3.80 4.56
CA ASP A 114 -9.51 -4.86 5.53
C ASP A 114 -8.31 -5.69 6.00
N GLY A 115 -7.10 -5.40 5.47
CA GLY A 115 -5.91 -6.16 5.82
C GLY A 115 -5.48 -5.94 7.26
N SER A 116 -5.11 -7.01 7.97
CA SER A 116 -4.62 -6.95 9.36
C SER A 116 -3.23 -7.58 9.52
N GLU A 117 -2.56 -7.23 10.61
CA GLU A 117 -1.26 -7.80 10.98
C GLU A 117 -0.16 -7.57 9.92
N ASN A 118 -0.27 -6.52 9.10
CA ASN A 118 0.72 -6.20 8.09
C ASN A 118 1.79 -5.25 8.64
N THR A 119 3.04 -5.49 8.26
CA THR A 119 4.18 -4.61 8.56
C THR A 119 4.79 -4.12 7.27
N ALA A 120 4.83 -2.81 7.04
CA ALA A 120 5.42 -2.19 5.87
C ALA A 120 6.42 -1.10 6.27
N VAL A 121 7.65 -1.21 5.76
CA VAL A 121 8.74 -0.26 6.02
C VAL A 121 9.36 0.16 4.70
N GLY A 122 9.17 1.41 4.33
CA GLY A 122 9.64 2.01 3.06
C GLY A 122 8.54 2.81 2.39
N THR A 123 8.91 3.72 1.49
CA THR A 123 7.95 4.49 0.69
C THR A 123 7.15 3.55 -0.21
N GLY A 124 5.82 3.60 -0.15
CA GLY A 124 4.96 2.74 -0.97
C GLY A 124 5.08 1.24 -0.68
N ALA A 125 5.70 0.84 0.45
CA ALA A 125 5.75 -0.57 0.83
C ALA A 125 4.34 -1.11 1.07
N GLY A 126 3.96 -2.19 0.39
CA GLY A 126 2.63 -2.79 0.47
C GLY A 126 1.50 -1.86 0.04
N GLN A 127 1.76 -0.79 -0.75
CA GLN A 127 0.81 0.28 -1.05
C GLN A 127 -0.55 -0.22 -1.54
N ASN A 128 -0.58 -1.25 -2.39
CA ASN A 128 -1.80 -1.78 -3.01
C ASN A 128 -2.40 -2.99 -2.26
N VAL A 129 -1.93 -3.30 -1.06
CA VAL A 129 -2.58 -4.30 -0.21
C VAL A 129 -3.94 -3.76 0.20
N THR A 130 -5.00 -4.53 -0.05
CA THR A 130 -6.38 -4.15 0.30
C THR A 130 -6.94 -5.02 1.41
N VAL A 131 -6.90 -6.34 1.26
CA VAL A 131 -7.45 -7.32 2.21
C VAL A 131 -6.43 -8.36 2.70
N GLY A 132 -5.18 -8.29 2.19
CA GLY A 132 -4.09 -9.20 2.58
C GLY A 132 -3.73 -9.09 4.05
N MET A 133 -3.41 -10.21 4.71
CA MET A 133 -3.08 -10.22 6.12
C MET A 133 -1.75 -10.91 6.43
N ASN A 134 -1.15 -10.55 7.57
CA ASN A 134 0.08 -11.14 8.08
C ASN A 134 1.25 -11.06 7.09
N ASN A 135 1.43 -9.90 6.46
CA ASN A 135 2.52 -9.68 5.51
C ASN A 135 3.60 -8.77 6.09
N THR A 136 4.83 -8.95 5.62
CA THR A 136 5.96 -8.07 5.94
C THR A 136 6.60 -7.58 4.65
N TYR A 137 6.58 -6.25 4.43
CA TYR A 137 7.17 -5.57 3.29
C TYR A 137 8.28 -4.63 3.75
N ILE A 138 9.52 -4.85 3.30
CA ILE A 138 10.65 -3.99 3.66
C ILE A 138 11.38 -3.51 2.42
N GLY A 139 11.36 -2.21 2.17
CA GLY A 139 11.96 -1.54 1.02
C GLY A 139 10.96 -0.68 0.25
N ASP A 140 11.46 0.23 -0.60
CA ASP A 140 10.62 1.14 -1.37
C ASP A 140 9.81 0.39 -2.42
N PHE A 141 8.48 0.58 -2.43
CA PHE A 141 7.52 -0.06 -3.33
C PHE A 141 7.55 -1.59 -3.35
N VAL A 142 8.10 -2.21 -2.31
CA VAL A 142 8.05 -3.66 -2.13
C VAL A 142 6.60 -4.11 -1.98
N GLY A 143 6.19 -5.18 -2.69
CA GLY A 143 4.82 -5.67 -2.69
C GLY A 143 3.83 -4.81 -3.49
N PHE A 144 4.27 -3.80 -4.25
CA PHE A 144 3.39 -2.91 -5.01
C PHE A 144 2.46 -3.64 -6.00
N LEU A 145 2.90 -4.76 -6.58
CA LEU A 145 2.10 -5.57 -7.51
C LEU A 145 1.34 -6.73 -6.85
N ALA A 146 1.40 -6.86 -5.52
CA ALA A 146 0.89 -8.00 -4.78
C ALA A 146 -0.29 -7.58 -3.87
N ALA A 147 -1.40 -7.16 -4.49
CA ALA A 147 -2.52 -6.49 -3.81
C ALA A 147 -3.16 -7.28 -2.66
N ASP A 148 -3.31 -8.61 -2.78
CA ASP A 148 -4.11 -9.41 -1.85
C ASP A 148 -3.42 -10.69 -1.38
N GLU A 149 -2.09 -10.68 -1.34
CA GLU A 149 -1.33 -11.80 -0.76
C GLU A 149 -1.46 -11.81 0.78
N SER A 150 -1.26 -12.99 1.37
CA SER A 150 -1.25 -13.15 2.82
C SER A 150 -0.13 -14.07 3.26
N ASN A 151 0.34 -13.90 4.51
CA ASN A 151 1.41 -14.69 5.12
C ASN A 151 2.75 -14.62 4.34
N THR A 152 3.07 -13.47 3.79
CA THR A 152 4.23 -13.28 2.90
C THR A 152 5.25 -12.34 3.53
N ILE A 153 6.53 -12.64 3.36
CA ILE A 153 7.64 -11.74 3.71
C ILE A 153 8.35 -11.34 2.41
N ARG A 154 8.39 -10.04 2.11
CA ARG A 154 9.11 -9.47 0.98
C ARG A 154 10.13 -8.45 1.47
N ILE A 155 11.38 -8.64 1.11
CA ILE A 155 12.46 -7.71 1.46
C ILE A 155 13.18 -7.33 0.17
N GLY A 156 13.04 -6.07 -0.27
CA GLY A 156 13.73 -5.55 -1.45
C GLY A 156 13.42 -6.32 -2.73
N ASP A 157 12.18 -6.73 -2.95
CA ASP A 157 11.78 -7.54 -4.12
C ASP A 157 11.81 -6.74 -5.43
N LEU A 158 11.71 -7.46 -6.56
CA LEU A 158 11.70 -6.87 -7.90
C LEU A 158 10.32 -6.35 -8.33
N SER A 159 9.29 -6.50 -7.49
CA SER A 159 7.92 -6.12 -7.81
C SER A 159 7.61 -4.63 -7.62
N ASN A 160 8.62 -3.83 -7.28
CA ASN A 160 8.48 -2.39 -7.00
C ASN A 160 8.09 -1.51 -8.22
N GLY A 161 7.80 -2.11 -9.37
CA GLY A 161 7.31 -1.41 -10.55
C GLY A 161 8.37 -0.60 -11.32
N ASN A 162 9.55 -0.37 -10.78
CA ASN A 162 10.64 0.38 -11.44
C ASN A 162 11.75 -0.53 -12.01
N GLY A 163 11.63 -1.85 -11.87
CA GLY A 163 12.58 -2.83 -12.39
C GLY A 163 13.94 -2.85 -11.70
N GLY A 164 14.08 -2.14 -10.58
CA GLY A 164 15.33 -1.95 -9.86
C GLY A 164 15.33 -2.48 -8.43
N GLY A 165 14.64 -3.58 -8.14
CA GLY A 165 14.64 -4.21 -6.82
C GLY A 165 16.03 -4.56 -6.30
N SER A 166 16.11 -5.08 -5.10
CA SER A 166 17.39 -5.46 -4.48
C SER A 166 18.06 -6.59 -5.27
N LEU A 167 19.17 -6.28 -5.91
CA LEU A 167 19.94 -7.25 -6.70
C LEU A 167 20.85 -8.14 -5.85
N GLN A 168 21.06 -7.78 -4.58
CA GLN A 168 21.91 -8.51 -3.65
C GLN A 168 21.35 -8.46 -2.24
N THR A 169 21.29 -9.60 -1.57
CA THR A 169 20.84 -9.69 -0.18
C THR A 169 22.00 -10.14 0.69
N TYR A 170 22.31 -9.36 1.72
CA TYR A 170 23.34 -9.67 2.72
C TYR A 170 22.66 -9.94 4.06
N ILE A 171 22.69 -11.20 4.51
CA ILE A 171 22.18 -11.57 5.83
C ILE A 171 23.38 -11.94 6.71
N GLY A 172 23.72 -11.05 7.66
CA GLY A 172 24.81 -11.29 8.61
C GLY A 172 24.47 -12.42 9.58
N GLY A 173 25.50 -13.12 10.05
CA GLY A 173 25.36 -14.13 11.10
C GLY A 173 24.92 -15.53 10.64
N ILE A 174 24.70 -15.75 9.35
CA ILE A 174 24.41 -17.11 8.82
C ILE A 174 25.67 -17.95 8.79
N PHE A 175 26.83 -17.34 8.46
CA PHE A 175 28.12 -18.04 8.44
C PHE A 175 28.60 -18.32 9.87
N ASN A 176 29.06 -19.55 10.16
CA ASN A 176 29.48 -20.03 11.47
C ASN A 176 28.37 -20.08 12.55
N ASN A 177 27.10 -20.04 12.18
CA ASN A 177 26.03 -20.33 13.12
C ASN A 177 25.89 -21.84 13.27
N PHE A 178 26.51 -22.42 14.32
CA PHE A 178 26.46 -23.87 14.60
C PHE A 178 25.04 -24.25 15.00
N GLN A 179 24.37 -25.04 14.16
CA GLN A 179 23.11 -25.68 14.53
C GLN A 179 23.38 -26.76 15.61
N PRO A 180 22.54 -26.86 16.65
CA PRO A 180 22.64 -27.93 17.63
C PRO A 180 22.57 -29.31 16.94
N ARG A 181 23.53 -30.22 17.22
CA ARG A 181 23.48 -31.57 16.70
C ARG A 181 22.30 -32.29 17.34
N GLY A 182 21.38 -32.84 16.52
CA GLY A 182 20.26 -33.66 16.99
C GLY A 182 18.85 -33.25 16.52
N GLY A 183 18.71 -32.18 15.74
CA GLY A 183 17.46 -31.81 15.09
C GLY A 183 17.38 -32.20 13.61
N SER A 184 16.20 -32.19 13.03
CA SER A 184 16.04 -32.32 11.58
C SER A 184 16.71 -31.14 10.90
N VAL A 185 17.68 -31.40 10.02
CA VAL A 185 18.34 -30.35 9.22
C VAL A 185 17.57 -30.19 7.92
N VAL A 186 17.20 -28.99 7.60
CA VAL A 186 16.58 -28.64 6.32
C VAL A 186 17.59 -27.91 5.45
N VAL A 187 17.55 -28.14 4.15
CA VAL A 187 18.30 -27.36 3.17
C VAL A 187 17.46 -26.18 2.76
N VAL A 188 17.99 -24.96 2.91
CA VAL A 188 17.35 -23.76 2.35
C VAL A 188 17.63 -23.76 0.86
N THR A 189 16.57 -23.78 0.06
CA THR A 189 16.61 -23.75 -1.40
C THR A 189 16.16 -22.38 -1.87
N LEU A 190 16.77 -21.89 -2.95
CA LEU A 190 16.35 -20.68 -3.66
C LEU A 190 15.75 -21.12 -4.99
N ASP A 191 14.48 -20.83 -5.22
CA ASP A 191 13.88 -20.95 -6.55
C ASP A 191 14.29 -19.74 -7.37
N LEU A 192 15.06 -19.99 -8.43
CA LEU A 192 15.57 -18.94 -9.32
C LEU A 192 14.51 -18.41 -10.30
N ALA A 193 13.30 -18.95 -10.27
CA ALA A 193 12.22 -18.49 -11.16
C ALA A 193 11.43 -17.32 -10.57
N ASP A 194 11.34 -17.27 -9.23
CA ASP A 194 10.54 -16.27 -8.50
C ASP A 194 11.24 -15.72 -7.23
N ASP A 195 12.54 -16.03 -7.05
CA ASP A 195 13.37 -15.64 -5.91
C ASP A 195 12.84 -16.14 -4.54
N HIS A 196 12.08 -17.23 -4.55
CA HIS A 196 11.52 -17.81 -3.32
C HIS A 196 12.58 -18.57 -2.52
N LEU A 197 12.73 -18.20 -1.26
CA LEU A 197 13.46 -19.02 -0.28
C LEU A 197 12.52 -20.09 0.26
N GLY A 198 12.78 -21.35 -0.10
CA GLY A 198 12.07 -22.51 0.41
C GLY A 198 12.95 -23.36 1.31
N TRP A 199 12.40 -24.42 1.86
CA TRP A 199 13.14 -25.46 2.55
C TRP A 199 12.72 -26.83 2.01
N ASP A 200 13.69 -27.72 1.90
CA ASP A 200 13.46 -29.11 1.52
C ASP A 200 13.94 -30.05 2.63
N VAL A 201 13.21 -31.12 2.85
CA VAL A 201 13.60 -32.14 3.82
C VAL A 201 14.63 -33.03 3.14
N VAL A 202 15.87 -33.01 3.62
CA VAL A 202 16.89 -33.94 3.17
C VAL A 202 16.49 -35.34 3.65
N VAL A 203 15.95 -36.14 2.75
CA VAL A 203 15.45 -37.50 3.05
C VAL A 203 16.57 -38.54 3.14
N SER A 204 17.83 -38.19 2.90
CA SER A 204 18.95 -39.13 2.93
C SER A 204 20.16 -38.60 3.70
N PRO A 205 20.68 -39.35 4.66
CA PRO A 205 21.91 -39.00 5.39
C PRO A 205 23.17 -38.95 4.51
N ASP A 206 23.10 -39.46 3.29
CA ASP A 206 24.26 -39.59 2.39
C ASP A 206 24.42 -38.42 1.40
N GLN A 207 23.47 -37.47 1.37
CA GLN A 207 23.63 -36.22 0.63
C GLN A 207 24.15 -35.08 1.52
N VAL A 208 25.26 -35.31 2.15
CA VAL A 208 26.06 -34.20 2.71
C VAL A 208 26.62 -33.41 1.52
N CYS A 209 26.26 -32.16 1.40
CA CYS A 209 26.97 -31.23 0.51
C CYS A 209 28.45 -31.25 0.93
N THR A 210 29.27 -32.08 0.32
CA THR A 210 30.71 -32.00 0.44
C THR A 210 31.10 -30.67 -0.20
N ALA A 211 31.57 -29.73 0.63
CA ALA A 211 32.20 -28.52 0.13
C ALA A 211 33.22 -28.92 -0.93
N PRO A 212 33.22 -28.35 -2.12
CA PRO A 212 34.23 -28.62 -3.13
C PRO A 212 35.59 -28.30 -2.49
N ALA A 213 36.52 -29.30 -2.54
CA ALA A 213 37.87 -29.11 -2.07
C ALA A 213 38.46 -27.84 -2.63
N ALA A 214 39.07 -27.03 -1.78
CA ALA A 214 39.68 -25.74 -2.13
C ALA A 214 40.88 -25.96 -3.07
N SER A 215 40.60 -26.21 -4.34
CA SER A 215 41.60 -26.14 -5.41
C SER A 215 40.90 -26.05 -6.78
N ALA A 216 40.30 -24.92 -7.07
CA ALA A 216 40.04 -24.52 -8.44
C ALA A 216 40.29 -23.01 -8.54
N GLN A 217 41.39 -22.67 -9.21
CA GLN A 217 41.70 -21.33 -9.64
C GLN A 217 40.48 -20.67 -10.29
N ARG A 218 40.11 -19.48 -9.80
CA ARG A 218 39.08 -18.66 -10.42
C ARG A 218 39.54 -18.30 -11.85
N SER A 219 39.07 -19.02 -12.83
CA SER A 219 39.02 -18.50 -14.19
C SER A 219 37.90 -17.47 -14.29
N ALA A 220 38.20 -16.33 -14.96
CA ALA A 220 37.24 -15.25 -15.16
C ALA A 220 35.93 -15.79 -15.75
N PRO A 221 34.77 -15.22 -15.37
CA PRO A 221 33.45 -15.68 -15.86
C PRO A 221 33.39 -15.50 -17.38
N GLN A 222 33.28 -16.59 -18.10
CA GLN A 222 32.88 -16.55 -19.52
C GLN A 222 31.44 -16.08 -19.62
N PRO A 223 31.06 -15.27 -20.62
CA PRO A 223 29.68 -14.86 -20.82
C PRO A 223 28.83 -16.11 -21.07
N ARG A 224 27.93 -16.41 -20.15
CA ARG A 224 26.97 -17.51 -20.31
C ARG A 224 26.02 -17.19 -21.46
N ALA A 225 25.91 -18.11 -22.40
CA ALA A 225 24.87 -18.09 -23.41
C ALA A 225 23.50 -17.96 -22.73
N ARG A 226 22.67 -17.05 -23.22
CA ARG A 226 21.30 -16.87 -22.73
C ARG A 226 20.58 -18.21 -22.78
N HIS A 227 20.15 -18.73 -21.64
CA HIS A 227 19.24 -19.87 -21.61
C HIS A 227 17.95 -19.48 -22.32
N ALA A 228 17.51 -20.36 -23.22
CA ALA A 228 16.24 -20.22 -23.91
C ALA A 228 15.11 -20.19 -22.87
N VAL A 229 14.25 -19.17 -22.94
CA VAL A 229 13.07 -19.00 -22.08
C VAL A 229 12.18 -20.24 -22.22
N PRO A 230 11.71 -20.90 -21.14
CA PRO A 230 10.81 -22.04 -21.25
C PRO A 230 9.54 -21.65 -22.01
N ASN A 231 9.10 -22.50 -22.94
CA ASN A 231 7.96 -22.27 -23.86
C ASN A 231 6.65 -21.85 -23.17
N GLY A 232 6.48 -22.07 -21.85
CA GLY A 232 5.30 -21.65 -21.10
C GLY A 232 5.19 -20.15 -20.81
N LYS A 233 6.31 -19.42 -20.78
CA LYS A 233 6.30 -17.94 -20.61
C LYS A 233 6.00 -17.19 -21.90
N VAL A 234 6.41 -17.73 -23.05
CA VAL A 234 6.13 -17.13 -24.37
C VAL A 234 4.62 -17.06 -24.63
N GLY A 235 3.87 -18.12 -24.32
CA GLY A 235 2.42 -18.13 -24.52
C GLY A 235 1.63 -17.22 -23.56
N LYS A 236 2.19 -16.88 -22.40
CA LYS A 236 1.59 -15.87 -21.50
C LYS A 236 1.82 -14.44 -21.99
N VAL A 237 3.02 -14.15 -22.49
CA VAL A 237 3.35 -12.83 -23.06
C VAL A 237 2.51 -12.57 -24.31
N GLU A 238 2.39 -13.52 -25.23
CA GLU A 238 1.54 -13.41 -26.41
C GLU A 238 0.06 -13.18 -26.09
N LYS A 239 -0.47 -13.84 -25.03
CA LYS A 239 -1.85 -13.60 -24.56
C LYS A 239 -2.02 -12.21 -23.95
N LEU A 240 -1.05 -11.72 -23.19
CA LEU A 240 -1.06 -10.37 -22.64
C LEU A 240 -0.98 -9.31 -23.74
N GLU A 241 -0.11 -9.49 -24.72
CA GLU A 241 0.01 -8.59 -25.88
C GLU A 241 -1.29 -8.53 -26.68
N ALA A 242 -1.94 -9.68 -26.90
CA ALA A 242 -3.25 -9.74 -27.56
C ALA A 242 -4.34 -9.00 -26.73
N THR A 243 -4.31 -9.13 -25.41
CA THR A 243 -5.27 -8.43 -24.52
C THR A 243 -5.03 -6.92 -24.55
N VAL A 244 -3.79 -6.48 -24.47
CA VAL A 244 -3.41 -5.05 -24.58
C VAL A 244 -3.83 -4.47 -25.93
N ALA A 245 -3.61 -5.19 -27.02
CA ALA A 245 -4.04 -4.75 -28.35
C ALA A 245 -5.57 -4.64 -28.47
N GLN A 246 -6.31 -5.53 -27.82
CA GLN A 246 -7.78 -5.46 -27.76
C GLN A 246 -8.27 -4.26 -26.93
N GLN A 247 -7.66 -4.00 -25.79
CA GLN A 247 -7.96 -2.83 -24.95
C GLN A 247 -7.65 -1.52 -25.69
N GLN A 248 -6.56 -1.46 -26.42
CA GLN A 248 -6.19 -0.29 -27.22
C GLN A 248 -7.28 0.04 -28.26
N LYS A 249 -7.80 -0.96 -28.97
CA LYS A 249 -8.92 -0.77 -29.91
C LYS A 249 -10.20 -0.28 -29.20
N GLN A 250 -10.46 -0.73 -27.99
CA GLN A 250 -11.62 -0.26 -27.21
C GLN A 250 -11.46 1.21 -26.82
N ILE A 251 -10.25 1.61 -26.40
CA ILE A 251 -9.93 3.01 -26.07
C ILE A 251 -10.11 3.91 -27.30
N GLU A 252 -9.63 3.51 -28.46
CA GLU A 252 -9.81 4.26 -29.71
C GLU A 252 -11.28 4.44 -30.06
N THR A 253 -12.09 3.38 -29.92
CA THR A 253 -13.53 3.43 -30.18
C THR A 253 -14.26 4.36 -29.21
N LEU A 254 -13.96 4.29 -27.93
CA LEU A 254 -14.53 5.17 -26.91
C LEU A 254 -14.14 6.63 -27.10
N THR A 255 -12.89 6.86 -27.49
CA THR A 255 -12.38 8.21 -27.81
C THR A 255 -13.11 8.80 -29.01
N ALA A 256 -13.37 8.02 -30.04
CA ALA A 256 -14.16 8.48 -31.19
C ALA A 256 -15.62 8.78 -30.83
N LEU A 257 -16.25 7.97 -29.97
CA LEU A 257 -17.59 8.21 -29.44
C LEU A 257 -17.68 9.49 -28.60
N LEU A 258 -16.71 9.72 -27.71
CA LEU A 258 -16.63 10.95 -26.91
C LEU A 258 -16.49 12.19 -27.79
N LYS A 259 -15.67 12.13 -28.83
CA LYS A 259 -15.52 13.22 -29.81
C LYS A 259 -16.82 13.51 -30.55
N LYS A 260 -17.57 12.47 -30.91
CA LYS A 260 -18.89 12.62 -31.56
C LYS A 260 -19.93 13.25 -30.61
N GLN A 261 -19.96 12.81 -29.35
CA GLN A 261 -20.83 13.40 -28.32
C GLN A 261 -20.48 14.85 -28.03
N SER A 262 -19.21 15.19 -27.91
CA SER A 262 -18.74 16.56 -27.72
C SER A 262 -19.22 17.48 -28.85
N THR A 263 -19.15 17.02 -30.11
CA THR A 263 -19.66 17.77 -31.25
C THR A 263 -21.19 17.95 -31.21
N GLN A 264 -21.92 16.94 -30.76
CA GLN A 264 -23.36 17.02 -30.60
C GLN A 264 -23.75 18.04 -29.49
N ILE A 265 -23.06 18.02 -28.36
CA ILE A 265 -23.25 18.95 -27.25
C ILE A 265 -22.99 20.38 -27.73
N GLN A 266 -21.93 20.63 -28.49
CA GLN A 266 -21.66 21.95 -29.07
C GLN A 266 -22.78 22.43 -30.01
N LYS A 267 -23.34 21.55 -30.85
CA LYS A 267 -24.47 21.90 -31.72
C LYS A 267 -25.73 22.23 -30.93
N VAL A 268 -26.06 21.47 -29.90
CA VAL A 268 -27.21 21.74 -29.02
C VAL A 268 -27.02 23.03 -28.24
N SER A 269 -25.83 23.29 -27.71
CA SER A 269 -25.51 24.55 -27.02
C SER A 269 -25.65 25.76 -27.94
N ALA A 270 -25.18 25.67 -29.18
CA ALA A 270 -25.36 26.72 -30.17
C ALA A 270 -26.85 26.98 -30.54
N GLN A 271 -27.66 25.91 -30.63
CA GLN A 271 -29.11 26.06 -30.85
C GLN A 271 -29.83 26.66 -29.65
N LEU A 272 -29.43 26.36 -28.45
CA LEU A 272 -29.97 26.96 -27.22
C LEU A 272 -29.61 28.45 -27.10
N GLU A 273 -28.43 28.86 -27.56
CA GLU A 273 -28.07 30.27 -27.57
C GLU A 273 -28.88 31.09 -28.59
N ILE A 274 -29.21 30.52 -29.77
CA ILE A 274 -30.05 31.17 -30.79
C ILE A 274 -31.51 31.27 -30.32
N SER A 275 -31.97 30.39 -29.44
CA SER A 275 -33.36 30.40 -28.95
C SER A 275 -33.59 31.25 -27.71
N LYS A 276 -32.58 31.94 -27.17
CA LYS A 276 -32.77 32.90 -26.08
C LYS A 276 -33.59 34.11 -26.56
N PRO A 277 -34.75 34.44 -25.94
CA PRO A 277 -35.54 35.62 -26.34
C PRO A 277 -34.71 36.86 -26.05
N VAL A 278 -34.67 37.77 -27.05
CA VAL A 278 -34.04 39.09 -26.90
C VAL A 278 -34.83 39.84 -25.83
N ALA A 279 -34.18 40.19 -24.73
CA ALA A 279 -34.78 41.00 -23.67
C ALA A 279 -35.23 42.36 -24.28
N LYS A 280 -36.56 42.61 -24.39
CA LYS A 280 -37.09 43.92 -24.73
C LYS A 280 -36.84 44.85 -23.56
N VAL A 281 -35.94 45.79 -23.77
CA VAL A 281 -35.77 46.93 -22.84
C VAL A 281 -37.00 47.84 -23.04
N VAL A 282 -37.89 47.86 -22.06
CA VAL A 282 -39.00 48.88 -22.00
C VAL A 282 -38.38 50.14 -21.42
N VAL A 283 -38.13 51.11 -22.27
CA VAL A 283 -37.76 52.48 -21.85
C VAL A 283 -39.03 53.18 -21.49
N ASN A 284 -39.33 53.38 -20.19
CA ASN A 284 -40.35 54.32 -19.74
C ASN A 284 -39.79 55.74 -19.94
N LYS A 285 -40.40 56.52 -20.84
CA LYS A 285 -40.20 57.99 -20.92
C LYS A 285 -41.02 58.67 -19.80
N PRO A 286 -40.48 59.76 -19.22
CA PRO A 286 -41.12 60.52 -18.16
C PRO A 286 -42.38 61.16 -18.57
#